data_df8c77446cf2b16658064f770e8b8263
#
_entry.id   df8c77446cf2b16658064f770e8b8263
#
_cell.length_a   1.000
_cell.length_b   1.000
_cell.length_c   1.000
_cell.angle_alpha   90.00
_cell.angle_beta   90.00
_cell.angle_gamma   90.00
#
_symmetry.space_group_name_H-M   'P 1'
#
loop_
_entity.id
_entity.type
_entity.pdbx_description
1 polymer ?
#
loop_
_entity_poly.entity_id
_entity_poly.type
_entity_poly.pdbx_seq_one_letter_code
_entity_poly.pdbx_strand_id
1 'polypeptide(L)'
;MPEEKIETKPMGVSDMKDLAHKYQVPMAESTLREIVGEGGVTPAKANAFEEYLKTTAQGLYPAFAPQIAAGIPTAHLLDPYRQIGKQTLGEQFEPDFINDHKSAAALQGGMDEKTGRPTPMTLDQWKSHLMSEPSFGWGYTPEAHARVNSMLNNLKQGLETPRGAQ
;
A
#
# COMPACT_ATOMS: atom_id res chain seq x y z
N MET A 1 10.83 -46.09 15.99
CA MET A 1 10.91 -45.24 14.81
C MET A 1 11.66 -43.98 15.20
N PRO A 2 12.79 -43.66 14.54
CA PRO A 2 13.46 -42.41 14.82
C PRO A 2 12.51 -41.29 14.36
N GLU A 3 12.16 -40.39 15.28
CA GLU A 3 11.54 -39.14 14.92
C GLU A 3 12.57 -38.38 14.06
N GLU A 4 12.25 -38.19 12.80
CA GLU A 4 12.99 -37.29 11.95
C GLU A 4 12.91 -35.90 12.58
N LYS A 5 13.96 -35.50 13.28
CA LYS A 5 14.14 -34.10 13.66
C LYS A 5 14.18 -33.32 12.36
N ILE A 6 13.08 -32.68 12.01
CA ILE A 6 13.08 -31.63 11.00
C ILE A 6 13.99 -30.55 11.59
N GLU A 7 15.25 -30.57 11.21
CA GLU A 7 16.18 -29.48 11.47
C GLU A 7 15.66 -28.28 10.66
N THR A 8 14.87 -27.43 11.32
CA THR A 8 14.51 -26.14 10.77
C THR A 8 15.77 -25.32 10.64
N LYS A 9 16.20 -25.12 9.39
CA LYS A 9 17.36 -24.28 9.07
C LYS A 9 17.18 -22.91 9.72
N PRO A 10 18.21 -22.36 10.44
CA PRO A 10 18.10 -21.04 11.04
C PRO A 10 17.78 -19.98 9.98
N MET A 11 16.91 -19.04 10.33
CA MET A 11 16.51 -17.95 9.44
C MET A 11 17.64 -16.91 9.36
N GLY A 12 17.94 -16.46 8.15
CA GLY A 12 18.94 -15.45 7.88
C GLY A 12 18.37 -14.04 7.69
N VAL A 13 19.24 -13.11 7.31
CA VAL A 13 18.87 -11.71 7.03
C VAL A 13 17.78 -11.61 5.96
N SER A 14 17.87 -12.42 4.91
CA SER A 14 16.88 -12.45 3.84
C SER A 14 15.49 -12.80 4.35
N ASP A 15 15.40 -13.81 5.21
CA ASP A 15 14.12 -14.24 5.82
C ASP A 15 13.53 -13.15 6.71
N MET A 16 14.36 -12.45 7.48
CA MET A 16 13.93 -11.32 8.32
C MET A 16 13.47 -10.14 7.47
N LYS A 17 14.14 -9.91 6.35
CA LYS A 17 13.76 -8.89 5.38
C LYS A 17 12.39 -9.18 4.75
N ASP A 18 12.14 -10.44 4.41
CA ASP A 18 10.86 -10.89 3.87
C ASP A 18 9.73 -10.73 4.89
N LEU A 19 9.99 -11.02 6.18
CA LEU A 19 9.02 -10.76 7.25
C LEU A 19 8.73 -9.27 7.41
N ALA A 20 9.76 -8.43 7.44
CA ALA A 20 9.58 -6.98 7.51
C ALA A 20 8.78 -6.45 6.31
N HIS A 21 9.03 -6.99 5.12
CA HIS A 21 8.28 -6.65 3.91
C HIS A 21 6.82 -7.14 3.99
N LYS A 22 6.59 -8.35 4.50
CA LYS A 22 5.23 -8.89 4.72
C LYS A 22 4.35 -7.94 5.53
N TYR A 23 4.92 -7.32 6.56
CA TYR A 23 4.21 -6.37 7.41
C TYR A 23 4.40 -4.91 7.02
N GLN A 24 5.17 -4.65 5.95
CA GLN A 24 5.45 -3.30 5.44
C GLN A 24 6.03 -2.37 6.52
N VAL A 25 6.91 -2.93 7.35
CA VAL A 25 7.64 -2.18 8.37
C VAL A 25 9.03 -1.85 7.81
N PRO A 26 9.36 -0.56 7.63
CA PRO A 26 10.68 -0.17 7.16
C PRO A 26 11.74 -0.53 8.19
N MET A 27 12.75 -1.29 7.79
CA MET A 27 13.89 -1.62 8.63
C MET A 27 15.20 -1.52 7.84
N ALA A 28 16.20 -0.91 8.45
CA ALA A 28 17.55 -0.86 7.88
C ALA A 28 18.16 -2.25 7.86
N GLU A 29 18.89 -2.56 6.81
CA GLU A 29 19.59 -3.86 6.68
C GLU A 29 20.59 -4.10 7.83
N SER A 30 21.25 -3.03 8.31
CA SER A 30 22.12 -3.08 9.48
C SER A 30 21.40 -3.58 10.72
N THR A 31 20.19 -3.09 10.97
CA THR A 31 19.35 -3.54 12.09
C THR A 31 18.97 -5.02 11.95
N LEU A 32 18.61 -5.44 10.74
CA LEU A 32 18.29 -6.85 10.48
C LEU A 32 19.50 -7.76 10.71
N ARG A 33 20.70 -7.32 10.31
CA ARG A 33 21.95 -8.05 10.56
C ARG A 33 22.27 -8.17 12.06
N GLU A 34 22.01 -7.13 12.83
CA GLU A 34 22.17 -7.17 14.28
C GLU A 34 21.20 -8.16 14.93
N ILE A 35 19.96 -8.21 14.49
CA ILE A 35 18.94 -9.15 15.00
C ILE A 35 19.34 -10.59 14.69
N VAL A 36 19.83 -10.85 13.49
CA VAL A 36 20.21 -12.19 13.05
C VAL A 36 21.47 -12.68 13.76
N GLY A 37 22.47 -11.80 13.92
CA GLY A 37 23.78 -12.20 14.48
C GLY A 37 24.51 -13.22 13.60
N GLU A 38 25.54 -13.87 14.15
CA GLU A 38 26.39 -14.80 13.40
C GLU A 38 25.77 -16.18 13.20
N GLY A 39 24.87 -16.60 14.08
CA GLY A 39 24.32 -17.97 14.10
C GLY A 39 22.95 -18.12 13.45
N GLY A 40 22.38 -17.04 12.89
CA GLY A 40 21.01 -17.04 12.42
C GLY A 40 19.98 -16.89 13.55
N VAL A 41 18.70 -16.87 13.18
CA VAL A 41 17.59 -16.67 14.12
C VAL A 41 16.89 -18.00 14.36
N THR A 42 16.74 -18.35 15.64
CA THR A 42 15.95 -19.53 16.04
C THR A 42 14.47 -19.32 15.75
N PRO A 43 13.68 -20.41 15.61
CA PRO A 43 12.22 -20.28 15.41
C PRO A 43 11.52 -19.44 16.49
N ALA A 44 11.97 -19.56 17.75
CA ALA A 44 11.41 -18.77 18.86
C ALA A 44 11.69 -17.27 18.69
N LYS A 45 12.91 -16.90 18.30
CA LYS A 45 13.26 -15.50 18.02
C LYS A 45 12.55 -14.97 16.76
N ALA A 46 12.40 -15.80 15.73
CA ALA A 46 11.67 -15.44 14.53
C ALA A 46 10.20 -15.14 14.84
N ASN A 47 9.56 -15.94 15.68
CA ASN A 47 8.19 -15.70 16.12
C ASN A 47 8.05 -14.41 16.95
N ALA A 48 9.00 -14.16 17.85
CA ALA A 48 9.04 -12.93 18.64
C ALA A 48 9.22 -11.69 17.73
N PHE A 49 10.06 -11.81 16.73
CA PHE A 49 10.27 -10.75 15.73
C PHE A 49 9.01 -10.52 14.88
N GLU A 50 8.32 -11.57 14.46
CA GLU A 50 7.08 -11.46 13.73
C GLU A 50 6.00 -10.77 14.56
N GLU A 51 5.86 -11.10 15.85
CA GLU A 51 4.92 -10.41 16.75
C GLU A 51 5.29 -8.92 16.94
N TYR A 52 6.57 -8.61 17.02
CA TYR A 52 7.04 -7.23 17.03
C TYR A 52 6.65 -6.49 15.75
N LEU A 53 6.83 -7.11 14.59
CA LEU A 53 6.44 -6.53 13.29
C LEU A 53 4.93 -6.32 13.20
N LYS A 54 4.12 -7.28 13.65
CA LYS A 54 2.66 -7.13 13.72
C LYS A 54 2.25 -5.93 14.56
N THR A 55 2.80 -5.82 15.75
CA THR A 55 2.49 -4.72 16.67
C THR A 55 2.90 -3.38 16.07
N THR A 56 4.09 -3.32 15.48
CA THR A 56 4.59 -2.11 14.81
C THR A 56 3.72 -1.74 13.61
N ALA A 57 3.35 -2.72 12.78
CA ALA A 57 2.49 -2.49 11.62
C ALA A 57 1.10 -2.00 12.01
N GLN A 58 0.52 -2.49 13.11
CA GLN A 58 -0.75 -1.98 13.62
C GLN A 58 -0.68 -0.50 14.00
N GLY A 59 0.45 -0.06 14.53
CA GLY A 59 0.70 1.34 14.83
C GLY A 59 0.92 2.21 13.60
N LEU A 60 1.60 1.68 12.58
CA LEU A 60 1.86 2.37 11.31
C LEU A 60 0.62 2.44 10.41
N TYR A 61 -0.22 1.41 10.46
CA TYR A 61 -1.40 1.25 9.60
C TYR A 61 -2.66 0.99 10.44
N PRO A 62 -3.07 1.97 11.24
CA PRO A 62 -4.17 1.76 12.21
C PRO A 62 -5.50 1.40 11.55
N ALA A 63 -5.73 1.82 10.30
CA ALA A 63 -6.93 1.44 9.54
C ALA A 63 -7.04 -0.07 9.32
N PHE A 64 -5.92 -0.78 9.28
CA PHE A 64 -5.84 -2.22 9.07
C PHE A 64 -5.43 -2.99 10.33
N ALA A 65 -5.38 -2.34 11.49
CA ALA A 65 -4.90 -2.96 12.72
C ALA A 65 -5.62 -4.29 13.05
N PRO A 66 -6.94 -4.43 12.93
CA PRO A 66 -7.61 -5.71 13.20
C PRO A 66 -7.19 -6.82 12.24
N GLN A 67 -7.05 -6.51 10.96
CA GLN A 67 -6.64 -7.49 9.94
C GLN A 67 -5.18 -7.93 10.14
N ILE A 68 -4.30 -6.99 10.48
CA ILE A 68 -2.89 -7.28 10.78
C ILE A 68 -2.80 -8.15 12.04
N ALA A 69 -3.55 -7.84 13.08
CA ALA A 69 -3.62 -8.65 14.29
C ALA A 69 -4.12 -10.07 14.01
N ALA A 70 -5.02 -10.23 13.05
CA ALA A 70 -5.52 -11.54 12.60
C ALA A 70 -4.51 -12.32 11.74
N GLY A 71 -3.36 -11.72 11.41
CA GLY A 71 -2.29 -12.36 10.64
C GLY A 71 -2.35 -12.12 9.14
N ILE A 72 -3.21 -11.22 8.66
CA ILE A 72 -3.24 -10.86 7.25
C ILE A 72 -2.00 -10.01 6.93
N PRO A 73 -1.17 -10.39 5.94
CA PRO A 73 -0.01 -9.59 5.57
C PRO A 73 -0.39 -8.17 5.17
N THR A 74 0.29 -7.19 5.74
CA THR A 74 0.04 -5.76 5.42
C THR A 74 0.26 -5.48 3.94
N ALA A 75 1.24 -6.14 3.32
CA ALA A 75 1.49 -6.04 1.89
C ALA A 75 0.24 -6.34 1.07
N HIS A 76 -0.51 -7.38 1.42
CA HIS A 76 -1.75 -7.75 0.72
C HIS A 76 -2.87 -6.73 0.92
N LEU A 77 -2.92 -6.08 2.07
CA LEU A 77 -3.90 -5.02 2.36
C LEU A 77 -3.61 -3.74 1.57
N LEU A 78 -2.34 -3.44 1.33
CA LEU A 78 -1.89 -2.25 0.60
C LEU A 78 -1.81 -2.45 -0.93
N ASP A 79 -1.69 -3.68 -1.40
CA ASP A 79 -1.53 -3.97 -2.83
C ASP A 79 -2.63 -3.38 -3.72
N PRO A 80 -3.93 -3.46 -3.38
CA PRO A 80 -4.98 -2.85 -4.20
C PRO A 80 -4.78 -1.34 -4.39
N TYR A 81 -4.33 -0.65 -3.34
CA TYR A 81 -4.04 0.80 -3.38
C TYR A 81 -2.84 1.10 -4.27
N ARG A 82 -1.79 0.27 -4.20
CA ARG A 82 -0.62 0.39 -5.09
C ARG A 82 -0.99 0.17 -6.55
N GLN A 83 -1.80 -0.86 -6.82
CA GLN A 83 -2.24 -1.17 -8.18
C GLN A 83 -3.08 -0.05 -8.78
N ILE A 84 -4.05 0.48 -8.04
CA ILE A 84 -4.84 1.64 -8.48
C ILE A 84 -3.93 2.85 -8.71
N GLY A 85 -2.95 3.08 -7.85
CA GLY A 85 -1.96 4.13 -8.02
C GLY A 85 -1.19 4.01 -9.33
N LYS A 86 -0.68 2.82 -9.63
CA LYS A 86 0.04 2.54 -10.88
C LYS A 86 -0.84 2.66 -12.11
N GLN A 87 -2.07 2.17 -12.04
CA GLN A 87 -3.03 2.30 -13.13
C GLN A 87 -3.43 3.74 -13.41
N THR A 88 -3.47 4.58 -12.39
CA THR A 88 -3.90 5.97 -12.49
C THR A 88 -2.76 6.91 -12.85
N LEU A 89 -1.58 6.74 -12.25
CA LEU A 89 -0.44 7.66 -12.37
C LEU A 89 0.74 7.09 -13.17
N GLY A 90 0.75 5.80 -13.46
CA GLY A 90 1.81 5.12 -14.21
C GLY A 90 2.59 4.12 -13.35
N GLU A 91 3.27 3.20 -14.02
CA GLU A 91 3.96 2.06 -13.38
C GLU A 91 5.08 2.48 -12.40
N GLN A 92 5.65 3.65 -12.57
CA GLN A 92 6.70 4.19 -11.71
C GLN A 92 6.16 4.77 -10.38
N PHE A 93 4.85 4.91 -10.24
CA PHE A 93 4.26 5.47 -9.03
C PHE A 93 4.35 4.46 -7.87
N GLU A 94 5.03 4.87 -6.81
CA GLU A 94 5.15 4.11 -5.56
C GLU A 94 4.67 4.97 -4.40
N PRO A 95 3.45 4.72 -3.90
CA PRO A 95 2.93 5.50 -2.78
C PRO A 95 3.66 5.17 -1.47
N ASP A 96 4.05 6.19 -0.75
CA ASP A 96 4.57 6.06 0.61
C ASP A 96 3.43 6.33 1.60
N PHE A 97 2.82 5.27 2.10
CA PHE A 97 1.68 5.36 3.03
C PHE A 97 2.08 5.77 4.45
N ILE A 98 3.36 5.90 4.74
CA ILE A 98 3.87 6.25 6.07
C ILE A 98 4.31 7.72 6.11
N ASN A 99 5.18 8.14 5.20
CA ASN A 99 5.85 9.43 5.26
C ASN A 99 5.18 10.49 4.39
N ASP A 100 4.55 10.10 3.29
CA ASP A 100 3.80 11.01 2.45
C ASP A 100 2.34 11.06 2.89
N HIS A 101 1.95 12.12 3.58
CA HIS A 101 0.58 12.25 4.09
C HIS A 101 -0.49 12.29 2.97
N LYS A 102 -0.14 12.64 1.75
CA LYS A 102 -1.06 12.58 0.61
C LYS A 102 -1.36 11.16 0.18
N SER A 103 -0.35 10.30 0.19
CA SER A 103 -0.53 8.85 0.01
C SER A 103 -1.13 8.18 1.25
N ALA A 104 -0.72 8.61 2.43
CA ALA A 104 -1.27 8.11 3.71
C ALA A 104 -2.77 8.40 3.85
N ALA A 105 -3.31 9.39 3.15
CA ALA A 105 -4.73 9.68 3.10
C ALA A 105 -5.56 8.49 2.62
N ALA A 106 -5.00 7.58 1.82
CA ALA A 106 -5.64 6.33 1.43
C ALA A 106 -6.14 5.50 2.63
N LEU A 107 -5.46 5.62 3.76
CA LEU A 107 -5.75 4.88 4.99
C LEU A 107 -6.61 5.68 5.97
N GLN A 108 -7.09 6.84 5.56
CA GLN A 108 -7.84 7.78 6.39
C GLN A 108 -9.11 8.27 5.69
N GLY A 109 -9.83 7.35 5.05
CA GLY A 109 -11.05 7.68 4.32
C GLY A 109 -12.25 8.04 5.19
N GLY A 110 -12.23 7.62 6.44
CA GLY A 110 -13.27 7.86 7.43
C GLY A 110 -12.82 7.46 8.82
N MET A 111 -13.76 7.39 9.74
CA MET A 111 -13.50 6.94 11.10
C MET A 111 -14.58 5.95 11.53
N ASP A 112 -14.17 4.87 12.13
CA ASP A 112 -15.09 3.91 12.77
C ASP A 112 -15.60 4.52 14.07
N GLU A 113 -16.90 4.78 14.14
CA GLU A 113 -17.54 5.40 15.30
C GLU A 113 -17.43 4.55 16.57
N LYS A 114 -17.34 3.22 16.44
CA LYS A 114 -17.25 2.31 17.58
C LYS A 114 -15.87 2.23 18.19
N THR A 115 -14.82 2.31 17.36
CA THR A 115 -13.43 2.11 17.80
C THR A 115 -12.62 3.38 17.80
N GLY A 116 -13.10 4.45 17.14
CA GLY A 116 -12.34 5.68 16.93
C GLY A 116 -11.13 5.52 15.99
N ARG A 117 -11.04 4.39 15.29
CA ARG A 117 -9.94 4.11 14.36
C ARG A 117 -10.24 4.66 12.98
N PRO A 118 -9.21 5.11 12.25
CA PRO A 118 -9.39 5.48 10.85
C PRO A 118 -9.81 4.25 10.02
N THR A 119 -10.66 4.49 9.04
CA THR A 119 -11.02 3.50 8.02
C THR A 119 -10.34 3.86 6.70
N PRO A 120 -9.92 2.87 5.89
CA PRO A 120 -9.29 3.16 4.62
C PRO A 120 -10.30 3.74 3.63
N MET A 121 -9.81 4.52 2.66
CA MET A 121 -10.61 4.91 1.50
C MET A 121 -11.08 3.66 0.74
N THR A 122 -12.26 3.72 0.13
CA THR A 122 -12.59 2.78 -0.93
C THR A 122 -11.62 2.97 -2.11
N LEU A 123 -11.49 1.96 -2.97
CA LEU A 123 -10.61 2.07 -4.14
C LEU A 123 -11.06 3.20 -5.09
N ASP A 124 -12.35 3.43 -5.21
CA ASP A 124 -12.89 4.55 -6.00
C ASP A 124 -12.55 5.91 -5.38
N GLN A 125 -12.67 6.04 -4.07
CA GLN A 125 -12.25 7.25 -3.35
C GLN A 125 -10.74 7.49 -3.51
N TRP A 126 -9.94 6.46 -3.41
CA TRP A 126 -8.50 6.54 -3.61
C TRP A 126 -8.15 6.99 -5.02
N LYS A 127 -8.78 6.39 -6.04
CA LYS A 127 -8.62 6.79 -7.44
C LYS A 127 -8.97 8.27 -7.64
N SER A 128 -10.09 8.72 -7.11
CA SER A 128 -10.53 10.11 -7.18
C SER A 128 -9.53 11.06 -6.51
N HIS A 129 -8.98 10.65 -5.36
CA HIS A 129 -7.95 11.41 -4.66
C HIS A 129 -6.66 11.53 -5.49
N LEU A 130 -6.20 10.43 -6.10
CA LEU A 130 -5.03 10.44 -6.99
C LEU A 130 -5.20 11.39 -8.18
N MET A 131 -6.39 11.45 -8.74
CA MET A 131 -6.71 12.31 -9.89
C MET A 131 -6.86 13.79 -9.49
N SER A 132 -7.33 14.06 -8.29
CA SER A 132 -7.64 15.42 -7.82
C SER A 132 -6.48 16.11 -7.11
N GLU A 133 -5.53 15.36 -6.54
CA GLU A 133 -4.39 15.93 -5.84
C GLU A 133 -3.32 16.42 -6.84
N PRO A 134 -3.09 17.73 -6.95
CA PRO A 134 -2.20 18.29 -7.98
C PRO A 134 -0.76 17.76 -7.90
N SER A 135 -0.27 17.45 -6.70
CA SER A 135 1.11 16.99 -6.50
C SER A 135 1.38 15.60 -7.06
N PHE A 136 0.36 14.78 -7.30
CA PHE A 136 0.52 13.50 -7.98
C PHE A 136 0.68 13.63 -9.49
N GLY A 137 0.32 14.79 -10.06
CA GLY A 137 0.55 15.09 -11.46
C GLY A 137 -0.32 14.31 -12.44
N TRP A 138 -1.50 13.83 -12.03
CA TRP A 138 -2.39 13.10 -12.94
C TRP A 138 -2.74 13.89 -14.20
N GLY A 139 -2.89 15.21 -14.09
CA GLY A 139 -3.18 16.09 -15.23
C GLY A 139 -2.12 16.05 -16.34
N TYR A 140 -0.92 15.56 -16.06
CA TYR A 140 0.16 15.39 -17.03
C TYR A 140 0.24 13.98 -17.62
N THR A 141 -0.65 13.06 -17.21
CA THR A 141 -0.67 11.70 -17.72
C THR A 141 -1.27 11.64 -19.13
N PRO A 142 -0.89 10.64 -19.96
CA PRO A 142 -1.53 10.45 -21.27
C PRO A 142 -3.04 10.23 -21.17
N GLU A 143 -3.51 9.55 -20.13
CA GLU A 143 -4.95 9.32 -19.88
C GLU A 143 -5.69 10.64 -19.66
N ALA A 144 -5.13 11.55 -18.84
CA ALA A 144 -5.71 12.86 -18.60
C ALA A 144 -5.78 13.69 -19.90
N HIS A 145 -4.70 13.67 -20.68
CA HIS A 145 -4.65 14.34 -21.99
C HIS A 145 -5.71 13.76 -22.95
N ALA A 146 -5.86 12.45 -23.01
CA ALA A 146 -6.87 11.79 -23.84
C ALA A 146 -8.29 12.20 -23.43
N ARG A 147 -8.57 12.30 -22.12
CA ARG A 147 -9.87 12.78 -21.62
C ARG A 147 -10.14 14.22 -22.01
N VAL A 148 -9.17 15.11 -21.84
CA VAL A 148 -9.30 16.52 -22.24
C VAL A 148 -9.57 16.62 -23.74
N ASN A 149 -8.78 15.90 -24.55
CA ASN A 149 -8.96 15.89 -26.01
C ASN A 149 -10.36 15.36 -26.41
N SER A 150 -10.83 14.30 -25.78
CA SER A 150 -12.17 13.76 -26.01
C SER A 150 -13.27 14.76 -25.64
N MET A 151 -13.14 15.44 -24.52
CA MET A 151 -14.06 16.50 -24.10
C MET A 151 -14.07 17.68 -25.08
N LEU A 152 -12.88 18.10 -25.54
CA LEU A 152 -12.75 19.17 -26.53
C LEU A 152 -13.39 18.79 -27.88
N ASN A 153 -13.20 17.56 -28.31
CA ASN A 153 -13.80 17.06 -29.54
C ASN A 153 -15.33 17.02 -29.43
N ASN A 154 -15.85 16.54 -28.31
CA ASN A 154 -17.30 16.53 -28.06
C ASN A 154 -17.88 17.95 -28.04
N LEU A 155 -17.15 18.88 -27.41
CA LEU A 155 -17.57 20.30 -27.39
C LEU A 155 -17.57 20.90 -28.78
N LYS A 156 -16.53 20.67 -29.58
CA LYS A 156 -16.43 21.12 -30.97
C LYS A 156 -17.61 20.59 -31.82
N GLN A 157 -17.88 19.29 -31.72
CA GLN A 157 -19.03 18.67 -32.42
C GLN A 157 -20.36 19.30 -32.01
N GLY A 158 -20.54 19.60 -30.73
CA GLY A 158 -21.74 20.28 -30.23
C GLY A 158 -21.87 21.72 -30.76
N LEU A 159 -20.75 22.41 -30.99
CA LEU A 159 -20.74 23.77 -31.54
C LEU A 159 -20.90 23.80 -33.07
N GLU A 160 -20.40 22.77 -33.77
CA GLU A 160 -20.49 22.66 -35.23
C GLU A 160 -21.84 22.13 -35.72
N THR A 161 -22.59 21.46 -34.86
CA THR A 161 -23.97 21.02 -35.20
C THR A 161 -24.87 22.23 -35.26
N PRO A 162 -25.46 22.58 -36.44
CA PRO A 162 -26.34 23.72 -36.52
C PRO A 162 -27.55 23.53 -35.62
N ARG A 163 -27.68 24.38 -34.59
CA ARG A 163 -28.88 24.44 -33.79
C ARG A 163 -30.04 24.92 -34.67
N GLY A 164 -31.05 24.08 -34.84
CA GLY A 164 -32.28 24.49 -35.50
C GLY A 164 -32.26 24.31 -37.00
N ALA A 165 -31.60 23.29 -37.53
CA ALA A 165 -31.95 22.76 -38.84
C ALA A 165 -33.39 22.24 -38.75
N GLN A 166 -34.32 23.10 -39.02
CA GLN A 166 -35.73 22.76 -39.19
C GLN A 166 -35.91 22.04 -40.53
#